data_7d2b057b7f0afab705d70b35d18f15f6
#
_entry.id   7d2b057b7f0afab705d70b35d18f15f6
#
_cell.length_a   1.000
_cell.length_b   1.000
_cell.length_c   1.000
_cell.angle_alpha   90.00
_cell.angle_beta   90.00
_cell.angle_gamma   90.00
#
_symmetry.space_group_name_H-M   'P 1'
#
loop_
_entity.id
_entity.type
_entity.pdbx_description
1 polymer ?
#
loop_
_entity_poly.entity_id
_entity_poly.type
_entity_poly.pdbx_seq_one_letter_code
_entity_poly.pdbx_strand_id
1 'polypeptide(L)'
;DIRELGVPYIGPRLHEEVPGRRVHPELGIRTRWIEHETGGYWDYCDFPLAGADLKAIESWPLPSPDAYDYSGAAGFCREYRDYAVCAGDPGLGDLINKSGMLRSMAQVLIDLVTDDPAGLRLLDRRVELQLEVTRRTLEAAKGGVDFLFIGEDLGTQIGPLISLELFRRHIRPRHQKFVDLAKSFGIPVMIHS
;
A
#
# COMPACT_ATOMS: atom_id res chain seq x y z
N ASP A 1 -10.65 21.95 0.34
CA ASP A 1 -9.39 21.34 0.79
C ASP A 1 -9.65 19.98 1.40
N ILE A 2 -8.75 19.02 1.16
CA ILE A 2 -8.81 17.65 1.69
C ILE A 2 -7.84 17.52 2.88
N ARG A 3 -8.22 16.72 3.87
CA ARG A 3 -7.37 16.29 4.99
C ARG A 3 -7.28 14.77 5.02
N GLU A 4 -6.08 14.26 5.10
CA GLU A 4 -5.80 12.84 5.11
C GLU A 4 -5.70 12.34 6.56
N LEU A 5 -6.58 11.41 6.91
CA LEU A 5 -6.55 10.71 8.20
C LEU A 5 -5.55 9.56 8.11
N GLY A 6 -4.40 9.70 8.76
CA GLY A 6 -3.42 8.65 8.96
C GLY A 6 -3.48 8.05 10.37
N VAL A 7 -3.10 6.79 10.49
CA VAL A 7 -2.89 6.11 11.78
C VAL A 7 -1.42 5.75 11.90
N PRO A 8 -0.69 6.26 12.91
CA PRO A 8 0.73 6.00 13.04
C PRO A 8 1.00 4.54 13.45
N TYR A 9 2.05 3.98 12.88
CA TYR A 9 2.60 2.72 13.34
C TYR A 9 3.37 2.94 14.66
N ILE A 10 3.06 2.15 15.68
CA ILE A 10 3.67 2.22 17.01
C ILE A 10 4.36 0.90 17.41
N GLY A 11 4.42 -0.05 16.49
CA GLY A 11 5.04 -1.35 16.73
C GLY A 11 6.57 -1.33 16.66
N PRO A 12 7.20 -2.47 16.88
CA PRO A 12 8.65 -2.61 16.81
C PRO A 12 9.15 -2.55 15.36
N ARG A 13 10.43 -2.24 15.18
CA ARG A 13 11.11 -2.44 13.90
C ARG A 13 11.09 -3.94 13.54
N LEU A 14 10.64 -4.26 12.34
CA LEU A 14 10.51 -5.64 11.84
C LEU A 14 11.70 -6.08 10.96
N HIS A 15 12.43 -5.12 10.39
CA HIS A 15 13.52 -5.38 9.46
C HIS A 15 14.80 -4.69 9.93
N GLU A 16 15.90 -5.42 9.89
CA GLU A 16 17.21 -4.93 10.30
C GLU A 16 17.75 -3.85 9.36
N GLU A 17 18.64 -3.04 9.88
CA GLU A 17 19.37 -2.07 9.09
C GLU A 17 20.38 -2.76 8.17
N VAL A 18 20.56 -2.19 6.97
CA VAL A 18 21.52 -2.68 5.98
C VAL A 18 22.54 -1.56 5.71
N PRO A 19 23.84 -1.81 5.87
CA PRO A 19 24.88 -0.81 5.63
C PRO A 19 24.72 -0.15 4.25
N GLY A 20 24.78 1.19 4.22
CA GLY A 20 24.62 1.95 2.98
C GLY A 20 23.21 1.96 2.38
N ARG A 21 22.22 1.54 3.12
CA ARG A 21 20.80 1.55 2.74
C ARG A 21 19.94 2.25 3.77
N ARG A 22 18.87 2.88 3.30
CA ARG A 22 17.74 3.25 4.16
C ARG A 22 16.72 2.12 4.07
N VAL A 23 16.40 1.49 5.21
CA VAL A 23 15.46 0.37 5.29
C VAL A 23 14.17 0.85 5.96
N HIS A 24 13.04 0.66 5.28
CA HIS A 24 11.73 0.91 5.88
C HIS A 24 11.50 -0.07 7.04
N PRO A 25 11.32 0.41 8.27
CA PRO A 25 11.36 -0.46 9.45
C PRO A 25 10.25 -1.51 9.51
N GLU A 26 9.11 -1.22 8.91
CA GLU A 26 7.91 -2.07 8.94
C GLU A 26 7.81 -3.01 7.75
N LEU A 27 8.24 -2.58 6.57
CA LEU A 27 8.02 -3.31 5.32
C LEU A 27 9.29 -3.94 4.75
N GLY A 28 10.48 -3.48 5.17
CA GLY A 28 11.76 -3.97 4.65
C GLY A 28 12.13 -3.44 3.27
N ILE A 29 11.43 -2.43 2.77
CA ILE A 29 11.76 -1.74 1.52
C ILE A 29 13.12 -1.07 1.69
N ARG A 30 14.00 -1.21 0.69
CA ARG A 30 15.35 -0.67 0.71
C ARG A 30 15.52 0.41 -0.33
N THR A 31 16.15 1.51 0.10
CA THR A 31 16.53 2.59 -0.81
C THR A 31 18.00 2.94 -0.63
N ARG A 32 18.63 3.46 -1.70
CA ARG A 32 19.97 4.01 -1.70
C ARG A 32 19.93 5.44 -2.21
N TRP A 33 20.87 6.26 -1.74
CA TRP A 33 21.05 7.60 -2.27
C TRP A 33 21.67 7.55 -3.67
N ILE A 34 21.04 8.23 -4.61
CA ILE A 34 21.57 8.47 -5.96
C ILE A 34 21.89 9.94 -6.07
N GLU A 35 23.18 10.25 -6.24
CA GLU A 35 23.67 11.63 -6.41
C GLU A 35 23.70 12.02 -7.89
N HIS A 36 23.40 13.26 -8.18
CA HIS A 36 23.53 13.86 -9.51
C HIS A 36 23.92 15.35 -9.38
N GLU A 37 24.25 16.01 -10.48
CA GLU A 37 24.86 17.34 -10.50
C GLU A 37 24.10 18.43 -9.72
N THR A 38 22.77 18.32 -9.60
CA THR A 38 21.91 19.32 -8.93
C THR A 38 21.33 18.84 -7.59
N GLY A 39 21.80 17.72 -7.06
CA GLY A 39 21.32 17.15 -5.80
C GLY A 39 21.30 15.62 -5.78
N GLY A 40 20.25 15.03 -5.24
CA GLY A 40 20.10 13.58 -5.21
C GLY A 40 18.71 13.15 -4.72
N TYR A 41 18.44 11.87 -4.82
CA TYR A 41 17.19 11.26 -4.36
C TYR A 41 17.42 9.84 -3.85
N TRP A 42 16.46 9.36 -3.06
CA TRP A 42 16.45 7.97 -2.59
C TRP A 42 15.73 7.09 -3.62
N ASP A 43 16.45 6.15 -4.20
CA ASP A 43 15.92 5.20 -5.19
C ASP A 43 15.81 3.80 -4.60
N TYR A 44 14.80 3.04 -5.04
CA TYR A 44 14.58 1.66 -4.61
C TYR A 44 15.69 0.73 -5.10
N CYS A 45 16.11 -0.17 -4.23
CA CYS A 45 17.23 -1.07 -4.53
C CYS A 45 17.10 -2.41 -3.81
N ASP A 46 17.96 -3.35 -4.20
CA ASP A 46 18.16 -4.68 -3.61
C ASP A 46 16.94 -5.62 -3.70
N PHE A 47 15.72 -5.11 -3.84
CA PHE A 47 14.45 -5.85 -3.97
C PHE A 47 14.46 -7.18 -3.20
N PRO A 48 14.36 -7.18 -1.86
CA PRO A 48 14.64 -8.34 -1.02
C PRO A 48 13.79 -9.58 -1.31
N LEU A 49 12.69 -9.42 -2.03
CA LEU A 49 11.78 -10.50 -2.43
C LEU A 49 11.81 -10.80 -3.95
N ALA A 50 12.77 -10.29 -4.72
CA ALA A 50 12.80 -10.49 -6.18
C ALA A 50 12.84 -11.97 -6.59
N GLY A 51 13.64 -12.81 -5.92
CA GLY A 51 13.72 -14.25 -6.17
C GLY A 51 13.04 -15.11 -5.09
N ALA A 52 12.21 -14.52 -4.24
CA ALA A 52 11.60 -15.22 -3.13
C ALA A 52 10.52 -16.22 -3.59
N ASP A 53 10.58 -17.44 -3.07
CA ASP A 53 9.53 -18.44 -3.21
C ASP A 53 8.32 -18.15 -2.31
N LEU A 54 7.27 -18.95 -2.43
CA LEU A 54 6.05 -18.81 -1.64
C LEU A 54 6.33 -18.87 -0.13
N LYS A 55 7.23 -19.74 0.32
CA LYS A 55 7.57 -19.89 1.74
C LYS A 55 8.25 -18.65 2.28
N ALA A 56 9.19 -18.08 1.52
CA ALA A 56 9.87 -16.84 1.88
C ALA A 56 8.89 -15.64 1.90
N ILE A 57 7.96 -15.58 0.94
CA ILE A 57 6.89 -14.57 0.93
C ILE A 57 6.00 -14.70 2.17
N GLU A 58 5.58 -15.91 2.54
CA GLU A 58 4.70 -16.12 3.71
C GLU A 58 5.40 -15.81 5.04
N SER A 59 6.69 -16.06 5.12
CA SER A 59 7.49 -15.76 6.32
C SER A 59 8.00 -14.33 6.38
N TRP A 60 7.86 -13.52 5.32
CA TRP A 60 8.31 -12.13 5.34
C TRP A 60 7.55 -11.32 6.40
N PRO A 61 8.24 -10.67 7.34
CA PRO A 61 7.58 -9.91 8.38
C PRO A 61 6.75 -8.75 7.80
N LEU A 62 5.49 -8.67 8.21
CA LEU A 62 4.60 -7.54 7.96
C LEU A 62 4.04 -7.05 9.30
N PRO A 63 3.65 -5.77 9.41
CA PRO A 63 3.03 -5.23 10.61
C PRO A 63 1.78 -5.99 11.02
N SER A 64 1.53 -6.09 12.34
CA SER A 64 0.21 -6.45 12.83
C SER A 64 -0.70 -5.24 12.77
N PRO A 65 -1.98 -5.37 12.40
CA PRO A 65 -2.95 -4.29 12.56
C PRO A 65 -3.07 -3.76 14.00
N ASP A 66 -2.69 -4.55 15.00
CA ASP A 66 -2.66 -4.13 16.41
C ASP A 66 -1.50 -3.17 16.73
N ALA A 67 -0.54 -3.04 15.83
CA ALA A 67 0.62 -2.18 15.99
C ALA A 67 0.41 -0.76 15.42
N TYR A 68 -0.84 -0.34 15.23
CA TYR A 68 -1.19 1.02 14.81
C TYR A 68 -2.02 1.72 15.87
N ASP A 69 -1.80 3.03 16.05
CA ASP A 69 -2.58 3.84 16.98
C ASP A 69 -3.80 4.47 16.29
N TYR A 70 -4.96 3.95 16.58
CA TYR A 70 -6.25 4.43 16.07
C TYR A 70 -6.89 5.49 16.97
N SER A 71 -6.35 5.74 18.15
CA SER A 71 -7.00 6.55 19.20
C SER A 71 -7.27 7.99 18.78
N GLY A 72 -6.42 8.56 17.93
CA GLY A 72 -6.52 9.92 17.42
C GLY A 72 -7.60 10.14 16.35
N ALA A 73 -8.10 9.09 15.70
CA ALA A 73 -8.91 9.19 14.47
C ALA A 73 -10.18 10.05 14.65
N ALA A 74 -10.96 9.78 15.68
CA ALA A 74 -12.18 10.58 15.94
C ALA A 74 -11.87 12.04 16.32
N GLY A 75 -10.72 12.29 16.97
CA GLY A 75 -10.24 13.64 17.29
C GLY A 75 -9.91 14.43 16.04
N PHE A 76 -9.13 13.81 15.14
CA PHE A 76 -8.79 14.39 13.85
C PHE A 76 -10.02 14.76 13.02
N CYS A 77 -10.98 13.85 12.88
CA CYS A 77 -12.21 14.14 12.14
C CYS A 77 -13.02 15.30 12.74
N ARG A 78 -13.06 15.45 14.06
CA ARG A 78 -13.73 16.60 14.70
C ARG A 78 -12.99 17.92 14.47
N GLU A 79 -11.67 17.91 14.51
CA GLU A 79 -10.82 19.08 14.26
C GLU A 79 -10.99 19.58 12.82
N TYR A 80 -11.05 18.66 11.85
CA TYR A 80 -11.13 19.00 10.43
C TYR A 80 -12.55 18.88 9.84
N ARG A 81 -13.60 18.93 10.64
CA ARG A 81 -15.00 18.78 10.20
C ARG A 81 -15.47 19.76 9.11
N ASP A 82 -14.78 20.88 8.94
CA ASP A 82 -15.10 21.90 7.91
C ASP A 82 -14.34 21.63 6.60
N TYR A 83 -13.61 20.51 6.52
CA TYR A 83 -12.86 20.04 5.36
C TYR A 83 -13.35 18.65 4.94
N ALA A 84 -13.09 18.27 3.70
CA ALA A 84 -13.28 16.88 3.30
C ALA A 84 -12.18 16.00 3.95
N VAL A 85 -12.56 15.03 4.73
CA VAL A 85 -11.64 14.09 5.38
C VAL A 85 -11.60 12.79 4.59
N CYS A 86 -10.43 12.37 4.12
CA CYS A 86 -10.25 11.05 3.52
C CYS A 86 -9.47 10.11 4.44
N ALA A 87 -9.77 8.81 4.36
CA ALA A 87 -8.88 7.75 4.81
C ALA A 87 -8.15 7.16 3.62
N GLY A 88 -6.87 6.83 3.81
CA GLY A 88 -6.01 6.34 2.72
C GLY A 88 -5.45 7.44 1.83
N ASP A 89 -4.59 7.03 0.91
CA ASP A 89 -3.77 7.85 0.04
C ASP A 89 -3.59 7.12 -1.33
N PRO A 90 -2.92 7.72 -2.33
CA PRO A 90 -2.63 7.03 -3.60
C PRO A 90 -1.81 5.73 -3.48
N GLY A 91 -1.20 5.48 -2.33
CA GLY A 91 -0.46 4.23 -2.06
C GLY A 91 -1.30 3.14 -1.42
N LEU A 92 -2.51 3.45 -0.93
CA LEU A 92 -3.44 2.44 -0.45
C LEU A 92 -4.02 1.66 -1.63
N GLY A 93 -3.85 0.35 -1.63
CA GLY A 93 -4.28 -0.49 -2.75
C GLY A 93 -3.38 -0.42 -3.99
N ASP A 94 -2.28 0.36 -3.96
CA ASP A 94 -1.24 0.33 -5.00
C ASP A 94 -0.48 -1.00 -4.91
N LEU A 95 -0.90 -1.95 -5.74
CA LEU A 95 -0.44 -3.33 -5.70
C LEU A 95 0.85 -3.52 -6.50
N ILE A 96 0.91 -2.93 -7.69
CA ILE A 96 2.04 -3.13 -8.62
C ILE A 96 3.27 -2.39 -8.11
N ASN A 97 3.19 -1.06 -7.95
CA ASN A 97 4.35 -0.26 -7.54
C ASN A 97 4.83 -0.61 -6.14
N LYS A 98 3.94 -0.65 -5.17
CA LYS A 98 4.32 -0.94 -3.78
C LYS A 98 4.85 -2.36 -3.58
N SER A 99 4.38 -3.35 -4.35
CA SER A 99 4.99 -4.68 -4.34
C SER A 99 6.30 -4.70 -5.14
N GLY A 100 6.40 -3.89 -6.19
CA GLY A 100 7.64 -3.68 -6.94
C GLY A 100 8.78 -3.13 -6.10
N MET A 101 8.50 -2.35 -5.06
CA MET A 101 9.52 -1.87 -4.11
C MET A 101 10.19 -3.01 -3.31
N LEU A 102 9.52 -4.16 -3.18
CA LEU A 102 10.04 -5.35 -2.52
C LEU A 102 10.52 -6.43 -3.49
N ARG A 103 9.77 -6.64 -4.60
CA ARG A 103 9.96 -7.77 -5.52
C ARG A 103 10.52 -7.38 -6.89
N SER A 104 10.81 -6.13 -7.13
CA SER A 104 11.04 -5.40 -8.39
C SER A 104 9.77 -5.31 -9.26
N MET A 105 9.63 -4.20 -9.97
CA MET A 105 8.50 -3.98 -10.89
C MET A 105 8.45 -5.04 -11.99
N ALA A 106 9.61 -5.38 -12.57
CA ALA A 106 9.70 -6.40 -13.61
C ALA A 106 9.20 -7.75 -13.11
N GLN A 107 9.59 -8.16 -11.89
CA GLN A 107 9.15 -9.43 -11.34
C GLN A 107 7.64 -9.43 -11.03
N VAL A 108 7.10 -8.36 -10.48
CA VAL A 108 5.64 -8.25 -10.24
C VAL A 108 4.85 -8.40 -11.54
N LEU A 109 5.30 -7.76 -12.62
CA LEU A 109 4.64 -7.90 -13.93
C LEU A 109 4.74 -9.34 -14.49
N ILE A 110 5.87 -10.00 -14.31
CA ILE A 110 6.05 -11.43 -14.67
C ILE A 110 5.08 -12.29 -13.85
N ASP A 111 5.01 -12.08 -12.54
CA ASP A 111 4.13 -12.82 -11.64
C ASP A 111 2.65 -12.71 -12.06
N LEU A 112 2.20 -11.52 -12.48
CA LEU A 112 0.85 -11.31 -12.97
C LEU A 112 0.56 -12.06 -14.28
N VAL A 113 1.56 -12.13 -15.19
CA VAL A 113 1.42 -12.81 -16.48
C VAL A 113 1.45 -14.34 -16.33
N THR A 114 2.26 -14.83 -15.39
CA THR A 114 2.49 -16.27 -15.20
C THR A 114 1.63 -16.90 -14.09
N ASP A 115 0.80 -16.09 -13.42
CA ASP A 115 0.06 -16.52 -12.22
C ASP A 115 0.98 -17.08 -11.12
N ASP A 116 2.16 -16.48 -10.94
CA ASP A 116 3.12 -16.96 -9.96
C ASP A 116 2.55 -16.91 -8.53
N PRO A 117 2.48 -18.06 -7.83
CA PRO A 117 1.82 -18.11 -6.51
C PRO A 117 2.53 -17.28 -5.45
N ALA A 118 3.86 -17.10 -5.54
CA ALA A 118 4.60 -16.29 -4.58
C ALA A 118 4.30 -14.80 -4.78
N GLY A 119 4.33 -14.32 -6.03
CA GLY A 119 3.96 -12.94 -6.35
C GLY A 119 2.53 -12.61 -5.99
N LEU A 120 1.57 -13.45 -6.38
CA LEU A 120 0.16 -13.24 -6.05
C LEU A 120 -0.09 -13.28 -4.54
N ARG A 121 0.60 -14.14 -3.80
CA ARG A 121 0.50 -14.18 -2.33
C ARG A 121 1.04 -12.92 -1.67
N LEU A 122 2.11 -12.33 -2.21
CA LEU A 122 2.60 -11.02 -1.72
C LEU A 122 1.53 -9.94 -1.85
N LEU A 123 0.85 -9.86 -3.01
CA LEU A 123 -0.26 -8.93 -3.22
C LEU A 123 -1.37 -9.16 -2.19
N ASP A 124 -1.77 -10.42 -2.00
CA ASP A 124 -2.86 -10.76 -1.08
C ASP A 124 -2.52 -10.40 0.37
N ARG A 125 -1.33 -10.73 0.86
CA ARG A 125 -0.89 -10.38 2.22
C ARG A 125 -0.91 -8.87 2.48
N ARG A 126 -0.50 -8.08 1.48
CA ARG A 126 -0.55 -6.62 1.58
C ARG A 126 -1.97 -6.09 1.62
N VAL A 127 -2.83 -6.62 0.76
CA VAL A 127 -4.26 -6.27 0.76
C VAL A 127 -4.93 -6.63 2.09
N GLU A 128 -4.66 -7.82 2.63
CA GLU A 128 -5.19 -8.29 3.92
C GLU A 128 -4.83 -7.31 5.05
N LEU A 129 -3.56 -6.91 5.13
CA LEU A 129 -3.08 -5.93 6.11
C LEU A 129 -3.76 -4.57 5.93
N GLN A 130 -3.72 -4.03 4.71
CA GLN A 130 -4.25 -2.70 4.40
C GLN A 130 -5.76 -2.62 4.66
N LEU A 131 -6.53 -3.65 4.28
CA LEU A 131 -7.97 -3.72 4.55
C LEU A 131 -8.28 -3.69 6.03
N GLU A 132 -7.56 -4.47 6.84
CA GLU A 132 -7.82 -4.52 8.27
C GLU A 132 -7.43 -3.20 8.97
N VAL A 133 -6.29 -2.59 8.61
CA VAL A 133 -5.91 -1.26 9.11
C VAL A 133 -6.94 -0.22 8.70
N THR A 134 -7.37 -0.22 7.43
CA THR A 134 -8.40 0.72 6.93
C THR A 134 -9.73 0.53 7.67
N ARG A 135 -10.19 -0.71 7.85
CA ARG A 135 -11.42 -1.01 8.57
C ARG A 135 -11.39 -0.44 10.00
N ARG A 136 -10.31 -0.69 10.74
CA ARG A 136 -10.14 -0.17 12.11
C ARG A 136 -10.04 1.35 12.14
N THR A 137 -9.39 1.96 11.15
CA THR A 137 -9.33 3.42 11.00
C THR A 137 -10.73 4.02 10.84
N LEU A 138 -11.55 3.44 9.95
CA LEU A 138 -12.92 3.90 9.71
C LEU A 138 -13.83 3.70 10.95
N GLU A 139 -13.68 2.58 11.66
CA GLU A 139 -14.39 2.36 12.92
C GLU A 139 -14.00 3.38 13.99
N ALA A 140 -12.70 3.66 14.14
CA ALA A 140 -12.19 4.64 15.11
C ALA A 140 -12.55 6.07 14.74
N ALA A 141 -12.73 6.39 13.47
CA ALA A 141 -13.17 7.70 12.98
C ALA A 141 -14.64 8.02 13.27
N LYS A 142 -15.46 7.01 13.65
CA LYS A 142 -16.86 7.16 14.06
C LYS A 142 -17.73 7.94 13.06
N GLY A 143 -17.58 7.64 11.76
CA GLY A 143 -18.34 8.27 10.68
C GLY A 143 -17.84 9.65 10.27
N GLY A 144 -16.67 10.09 10.72
CA GLY A 144 -16.10 11.39 10.37
C GLY A 144 -15.24 11.38 9.10
N VAL A 145 -15.20 10.29 8.33
CA VAL A 145 -14.51 10.18 7.06
C VAL A 145 -15.51 10.34 5.91
N ASP A 146 -15.20 11.22 4.95
CA ASP A 146 -16.09 11.52 3.81
C ASP A 146 -15.90 10.56 2.65
N PHE A 147 -14.67 10.06 2.43
CA PHE A 147 -14.37 9.11 1.36
C PHE A 147 -13.11 8.29 1.64
N LEU A 148 -13.04 7.10 1.02
CA LEU A 148 -11.83 6.29 0.99
C LEU A 148 -11.00 6.64 -0.25
N PHE A 149 -9.70 6.92 -0.08
CA PHE A 149 -8.79 7.21 -1.18
C PHE A 149 -7.85 6.03 -1.40
N ILE A 150 -7.91 5.42 -2.57
CA ILE A 150 -7.03 4.33 -3.01
C ILE A 150 -6.33 4.71 -4.32
N GLY A 151 -5.25 4.00 -4.66
CA GLY A 151 -4.54 4.23 -5.92
C GLY A 151 -3.99 2.96 -6.54
N GLU A 152 -3.72 3.06 -7.83
CA GLU A 152 -2.96 2.09 -8.63
C GLU A 152 -2.56 2.76 -9.94
N ASP A 153 -1.29 2.94 -10.17
CA ASP A 153 -0.80 3.50 -11.44
C ASP A 153 -0.91 2.45 -12.55
N LEU A 154 -1.99 2.53 -13.31
CA LEU A 154 -2.28 1.60 -14.40
C LEU A 154 -1.87 2.13 -15.78
N GLY A 155 -1.49 3.40 -15.87
CA GLY A 155 -1.14 4.09 -17.10
C GLY A 155 0.33 4.42 -17.23
N THR A 156 0.80 4.48 -18.48
CA THR A 156 2.07 5.06 -18.87
C THR A 156 1.81 6.19 -19.88
N GLN A 157 2.85 6.92 -20.31
CA GLN A 157 2.71 7.97 -21.32
C GLN A 157 2.21 7.47 -22.68
N ILE A 158 2.29 6.17 -22.95
CA ILE A 158 1.94 5.58 -24.24
C ILE A 158 0.81 4.54 -24.18
N GLY A 159 0.35 4.17 -22.98
CA GLY A 159 -0.73 3.17 -22.85
C GLY A 159 -0.82 2.54 -21.47
N PRO A 160 -1.70 1.56 -21.30
CA PRO A 160 -1.84 0.82 -20.03
C PRO A 160 -0.57 0.04 -19.68
N LEU A 161 -0.24 0.00 -18.40
CA LEU A 161 0.89 -0.77 -17.85
C LEU A 161 0.67 -2.29 -17.96
N ILE A 162 -0.59 -2.72 -17.82
CA ILE A 162 -1.01 -4.12 -17.95
C ILE A 162 -2.24 -4.22 -18.84
N SER A 163 -2.49 -5.42 -19.40
CA SER A 163 -3.70 -5.65 -20.19
C SER A 163 -4.98 -5.57 -19.33
N LEU A 164 -6.10 -5.25 -19.96
CA LEU A 164 -7.41 -5.26 -19.31
C LEU A 164 -7.76 -6.64 -18.72
N GLU A 165 -7.27 -7.71 -19.36
CA GLU A 165 -7.47 -9.08 -18.86
C GLU A 165 -6.73 -9.28 -17.53
N LEU A 166 -5.45 -8.92 -17.44
CA LEU A 166 -4.67 -9.00 -16.21
C LEU A 166 -5.24 -8.11 -15.10
N PHE A 167 -5.68 -6.89 -15.44
CA PHE A 167 -6.39 -6.04 -14.50
C PHE A 167 -7.63 -6.73 -13.92
N ARG A 168 -8.51 -7.26 -14.79
CA ARG A 168 -9.74 -7.93 -14.36
C ARG A 168 -9.48 -9.20 -13.53
N ARG A 169 -8.40 -9.89 -13.83
CA ARG A 169 -8.02 -11.15 -13.18
C ARG A 169 -7.37 -10.92 -11.81
N HIS A 170 -6.45 -9.96 -11.71
CA HIS A 170 -5.59 -9.83 -10.53
C HIS A 170 -5.83 -8.55 -9.72
N ILE A 171 -6.02 -7.40 -10.37
CA ILE A 171 -6.08 -6.11 -9.68
C ILE A 171 -7.51 -5.81 -9.22
N ARG A 172 -8.45 -5.83 -10.14
CA ARG A 172 -9.85 -5.51 -9.86
C ARG A 172 -10.46 -6.27 -8.66
N PRO A 173 -10.28 -7.60 -8.51
CA PRO A 173 -10.85 -8.32 -7.36
C PRO A 173 -10.29 -7.87 -6.03
N ARG A 174 -9.03 -7.42 -5.99
CA ARG A 174 -8.36 -6.90 -4.80
C ARG A 174 -8.85 -5.49 -4.48
N HIS A 175 -8.95 -4.61 -5.47
CA HIS A 175 -9.54 -3.28 -5.32
C HIS A 175 -11.01 -3.34 -4.91
N GLN A 176 -11.77 -4.32 -5.42
CA GLN A 176 -13.18 -4.50 -5.06
C GLN A 176 -13.37 -4.68 -3.55
N LYS A 177 -12.43 -5.32 -2.85
CA LYS A 177 -12.47 -5.46 -1.39
C LYS A 177 -12.46 -4.11 -0.67
N PHE A 178 -11.65 -3.13 -1.14
CA PHE A 178 -11.65 -1.77 -0.59
C PHE A 178 -12.94 -1.02 -0.91
N VAL A 179 -13.47 -1.20 -2.12
CA VAL A 179 -14.76 -0.62 -2.52
C VAL A 179 -15.90 -1.17 -1.65
N ASP A 180 -15.91 -2.48 -1.41
CA ASP A 180 -16.92 -3.12 -0.58
C ASP A 180 -16.79 -2.70 0.88
N LEU A 181 -15.57 -2.54 1.38
CA LEU A 181 -15.32 -2.00 2.72
C LEU A 181 -15.87 -0.57 2.83
N ALA A 182 -15.53 0.33 1.92
CA ALA A 182 -16.04 1.71 1.92
C ALA A 182 -17.57 1.76 1.88
N LYS A 183 -18.19 0.93 1.04
CA LYS A 183 -19.66 0.80 0.96
C LYS A 183 -20.26 0.35 2.29
N SER A 184 -19.63 -0.54 3.03
CA SER A 184 -20.12 -0.99 4.34
C SER A 184 -20.15 0.12 5.39
N PHE A 185 -19.34 1.19 5.20
CA PHE A 185 -19.34 2.40 6.01
C PHE A 185 -20.18 3.54 5.40
N GLY A 186 -20.80 3.31 4.23
CA GLY A 186 -21.64 4.31 3.54
C GLY A 186 -20.84 5.45 2.89
N ILE A 187 -19.54 5.29 2.64
CA ILE A 187 -18.69 6.32 2.04
C ILE A 187 -18.29 5.96 0.60
N PRO A 188 -18.11 6.98 -0.28
CA PRO A 188 -17.61 6.78 -1.64
C PRO A 188 -16.12 6.43 -1.67
N VAL A 189 -15.65 5.97 -2.82
CA VAL A 189 -14.23 5.70 -3.08
C VAL A 189 -13.73 6.63 -4.17
N MET A 190 -12.59 7.28 -3.92
CA MET A 190 -11.80 7.97 -4.93
C MET A 190 -10.61 7.09 -5.31
N ILE A 191 -10.36 6.94 -6.61
CA ILE A 191 -9.24 6.13 -7.12
C ILE A 191 -8.32 7.04 -7.93
N HIS A 192 -7.02 7.05 -7.55
CA HIS A 192 -5.95 7.63 -8.35
C HIS A 192 -5.43 6.59 -9.35
N SER A 193 -5.20 7.03 -10.60
CA SER A 193 -4.54 6.21 -11.62
C SER A 193 -3.88 7.10 -12.67
#